data_c54d44cbdeafb5e6837b6047c4529ca0
#
_entry.id   c54d44cbdeafb5e6837b6047c4529ca0
#
_cell.length_a   1.000
_cell.length_b   1.000
_cell.length_c   1.000
_cell.angle_alpha   90.00
_cell.angle_beta   90.00
_cell.angle_gamma   90.00
#
_symmetry.space_group_name_H-M   'P 1'
#
loop_
_entity.id
_entity.type
_entity.pdbx_description
1 polymer ?
#
loop_
_entity_poly.entity_id
_entity_poly.type
_entity_poly.pdbx_seq_one_letter_code
_entity_poly.pdbx_strand_id
1 'polypeptide(L)'
;EWRKRVGPIPGAEQLNYRAEIGGWGGSPIDIELKSNDVSALNEISEQLKVKLATYSGVFDIEDSLSDGKEELQLVLKPEARLLGLDLNSVSSQVRQAVFGFEVQRIQRGREEVRVMVRYPIEARQSIETLEQMTIRIGPNQEVALWQVADVLPGVSPNTILRIDRQRTLSVTADFDKKTGDMSLVQKELQSWLAIKMNAYPGVSFELAGEARDQKESSEGLIVGAIALSILIYVLLAIPFKSYSQPLIVMSVIPFGLVGAVIGHWIMGLDLTLLSFMGI
;
A
#
# COMPACT_ATOMS: atom_id res chain seq x y z
N GLU A 1 -22.50 -7.68 -4.65
CA GLU A 1 -23.16 -9.00 -4.55
C GLU A 1 -22.28 -10.08 -3.92
N TRP A 2 -21.01 -10.20 -4.28
CA TRP A 2 -20.09 -11.21 -3.73
C TRP A 2 -19.92 -11.09 -2.22
N ARG A 3 -19.72 -9.87 -1.69
CA ARG A 3 -19.62 -9.60 -0.25
C ARG A 3 -20.84 -10.10 0.53
N LYS A 4 -22.04 -9.95 -0.03
CA LYS A 4 -23.28 -10.45 0.60
C LYS A 4 -23.40 -11.98 0.56
N ARG A 5 -22.80 -12.64 -0.44
CA ARG A 5 -22.87 -14.11 -0.59
C ARG A 5 -21.81 -14.82 0.23
N VAL A 6 -20.60 -14.27 0.34
CA VAL A 6 -19.50 -14.92 1.06
C VAL A 6 -19.62 -14.70 2.57
N GLY A 7 -20.06 -13.50 2.99
CA GLY A 7 -20.13 -13.13 4.40
C GLY A 7 -18.76 -13.03 5.08
N PRO A 8 -18.72 -12.88 6.42
CA PRO A 8 -17.47 -12.86 7.16
C PRO A 8 -16.84 -14.26 7.21
N ILE A 9 -15.54 -14.33 6.90
CA ILE A 9 -14.77 -15.57 7.00
C ILE A 9 -14.07 -15.58 8.36
N PRO A 10 -14.37 -16.54 9.25
CA PRO A 10 -13.71 -16.65 10.55
C PRO A 10 -12.19 -16.81 10.39
N GLY A 11 -11.41 -15.99 11.09
CA GLY A 11 -9.95 -16.03 11.05
C GLY A 11 -9.30 -15.25 9.89
N ALA A 12 -10.09 -14.60 9.03
CA ALA A 12 -9.57 -13.64 8.06
C ALA A 12 -9.46 -12.26 8.73
N GLU A 13 -8.26 -11.70 8.79
CA GLU A 13 -8.03 -10.35 9.30
C GLU A 13 -8.58 -9.30 8.32
N GLN A 14 -8.50 -9.59 7.02
CA GLN A 14 -8.98 -8.69 5.97
C GLN A 14 -9.63 -9.50 4.85
N LEU A 15 -10.69 -8.94 4.25
CA LEU A 15 -11.42 -9.56 3.15
C LEU A 15 -11.77 -8.49 2.11
N ASN A 16 -10.94 -8.40 1.07
CA ASN A 16 -11.09 -7.44 -0.01
C ASN A 16 -11.79 -8.05 -1.21
N TYR A 17 -12.78 -7.34 -1.73
CA TYR A 17 -13.47 -7.68 -2.95
C TYR A 17 -13.20 -6.62 -4.00
N ARG A 18 -12.22 -6.84 -4.88
CA ARG A 18 -11.94 -5.97 -6.02
C ARG A 18 -12.41 -6.58 -7.32
N ALA A 19 -13.07 -5.77 -8.15
CA ALA A 19 -13.29 -6.06 -9.55
C ALA A 19 -12.33 -5.16 -10.34
N GLU A 20 -11.19 -5.68 -10.75
CA GLU A 20 -10.27 -4.96 -11.63
C GLU A 20 -10.71 -5.12 -13.08
N ILE A 21 -11.23 -4.06 -13.67
CA ILE A 21 -11.52 -3.99 -15.10
C ILE A 21 -10.43 -3.13 -15.73
N GLY A 22 -9.47 -3.77 -16.37
CA GLY A 22 -8.52 -3.09 -17.25
C GLY A 22 -7.21 -2.61 -16.66
N GLY A 23 -6.74 -3.10 -15.52
CA GLY A 23 -5.34 -2.91 -15.06
C GLY A 23 -4.87 -1.46 -14.79
N TRP A 24 -5.75 -0.50 -14.85
CA TRP A 24 -5.51 0.93 -14.61
C TRP A 24 -6.34 1.34 -13.40
N GLY A 25 -5.74 1.35 -12.24
CA GLY A 25 -6.44 1.88 -11.09
C GLY A 25 -5.91 1.30 -9.79
N GLY A 26 -5.23 2.14 -9.03
CA GLY A 26 -5.04 1.95 -7.60
C GLY A 26 -6.38 2.01 -6.87
N SER A 27 -6.34 2.01 -5.56
CA SER A 27 -7.54 2.27 -4.75
C SER A 27 -8.10 3.67 -5.09
N PRO A 28 -9.42 3.85 -5.09
CA PRO A 28 -10.05 5.15 -5.33
C PRO A 28 -9.54 6.24 -4.38
N ILE A 29 -9.27 5.84 -3.13
CA ILE A 29 -8.57 6.65 -2.13
C ILE A 29 -7.27 5.95 -1.82
N ASP A 30 -6.16 6.61 -2.07
CA ASP A 30 -4.81 6.17 -1.72
C ASP A 30 -4.01 7.40 -1.27
N ILE A 31 -3.53 7.35 -0.04
CA ILE A 31 -2.80 8.45 0.59
C ILE A 31 -1.47 7.92 1.09
N GLU A 32 -0.41 8.40 0.47
CA GLU A 32 0.95 8.13 0.87
C GLU A 32 1.41 9.13 1.94
N LEU A 33 1.74 8.61 3.12
CA LEU A 33 2.37 9.37 4.20
C LEU A 33 3.86 9.07 4.20
N LYS A 34 4.71 10.08 4.13
CA LYS A 34 6.16 9.93 4.01
C LYS A 34 6.87 10.58 5.19
N SER A 35 7.73 9.84 5.90
CA SER A 35 8.57 10.32 6.99
C SER A 35 9.68 9.34 7.32
N ASN A 36 10.69 9.81 8.04
CA ASN A 36 11.68 8.93 8.68
C ASN A 36 11.27 8.51 10.08
N ASP A 37 10.30 9.19 10.68
CA ASP A 37 9.74 8.86 12.00
C ASP A 37 8.55 7.90 11.83
N VAL A 38 8.79 6.63 12.19
CA VAL A 38 7.78 5.55 12.09
C VAL A 38 6.64 5.76 13.09
N SER A 39 6.94 6.31 14.27
CA SER A 39 5.92 6.52 15.29
C SER A 39 4.91 7.57 14.84
N ALA A 40 5.41 8.67 14.27
CA ALA A 40 4.57 9.72 13.70
C ALA A 40 3.72 9.19 12.53
N LEU A 41 4.31 8.34 11.64
CA LEU A 41 3.56 7.72 10.55
C LEU A 41 2.40 6.86 11.07
N ASN A 42 2.64 6.03 12.08
CA ASN A 42 1.63 5.16 12.67
C ASN A 42 0.50 5.99 13.30
N GLU A 43 0.83 7.02 14.07
CA GLU A 43 -0.16 7.87 14.74
C GLU A 43 -1.05 8.61 13.73
N ILE A 44 -0.46 9.18 12.68
CA ILE A 44 -1.21 9.87 11.63
C ILE A 44 -2.06 8.88 10.83
N SER A 45 -1.54 7.69 10.53
CA SER A 45 -2.30 6.64 9.83
C SER A 45 -3.57 6.29 10.61
N GLU A 46 -3.48 6.06 11.91
CA GLU A 46 -4.64 5.77 12.74
C GLU A 46 -5.66 6.93 12.74
N GLN A 47 -5.19 8.16 12.88
CA GLN A 47 -6.07 9.33 12.82
C GLN A 47 -6.72 9.47 11.44
N LEU A 48 -5.99 9.17 10.37
CA LEU A 48 -6.50 9.20 9.00
C LEU A 48 -7.56 8.12 8.76
N LYS A 49 -7.34 6.89 9.24
CA LYS A 49 -8.34 5.81 9.17
C LYS A 49 -9.63 6.19 9.89
N VAL A 50 -9.52 6.75 11.10
CA VAL A 50 -10.69 7.26 11.84
C VAL A 50 -11.41 8.38 11.06
N LYS A 51 -10.66 9.29 10.46
CA LYS A 51 -11.26 10.38 9.65
C LYS A 51 -11.95 9.84 8.41
N LEU A 52 -11.32 8.90 7.68
CA LEU A 52 -11.91 8.25 6.51
C LEU A 52 -13.21 7.52 6.85
N ALA A 53 -13.29 6.87 8.00
CA ALA A 53 -14.50 6.19 8.46
C ALA A 53 -15.69 7.14 8.72
N THR A 54 -15.47 8.45 8.83
CA THR A 54 -16.56 9.43 9.00
C THR A 54 -17.28 9.79 7.70
N TYR A 55 -16.69 9.45 6.55
CA TYR A 55 -17.27 9.79 5.25
C TYR A 55 -18.26 8.74 4.76
N SER A 56 -19.42 9.17 4.31
CA SER A 56 -20.40 8.29 3.69
C SER A 56 -19.85 7.75 2.36
N GLY A 57 -19.95 6.44 2.16
CA GLY A 57 -19.49 5.77 0.95
C GLY A 57 -18.04 5.32 0.99
N VAL A 58 -17.25 5.67 2.01
CA VAL A 58 -15.91 5.13 2.23
C VAL A 58 -16.01 3.81 2.98
N PHE A 59 -15.33 2.79 2.50
CA PHE A 59 -15.28 1.46 3.12
C PHE A 59 -13.95 0.76 2.81
N ASP A 60 -13.69 -0.39 3.44
CA ASP A 60 -12.44 -1.15 3.30
C ASP A 60 -11.19 -0.28 3.49
N ILE A 61 -11.14 0.42 4.63
CA ILE A 61 -10.04 1.31 4.98
C ILE A 61 -8.90 0.46 5.53
N GLU A 62 -7.75 0.52 4.88
CA GLU A 62 -6.57 -0.27 5.19
C GLU A 62 -5.31 0.59 5.20
N ASP A 63 -4.30 0.13 5.88
CA ASP A 63 -2.96 0.68 5.76
C ASP A 63 -1.92 -0.40 5.46
N SER A 64 -0.78 0.00 4.93
CA SER A 64 0.30 -0.92 4.56
C SER A 64 1.07 -1.51 5.77
N LEU A 65 0.70 -1.15 7.00
CA LEU A 65 1.26 -1.73 8.23
C LEU A 65 0.43 -2.92 8.72
N SER A 66 -0.87 -2.93 8.43
CA SER A 66 -1.81 -3.95 8.91
C SER A 66 -1.51 -5.35 8.37
N ASP A 67 -0.76 -5.46 7.26
CA ASP A 67 -0.34 -6.73 6.66
C ASP A 67 0.87 -7.37 7.35
N GLY A 68 1.15 -7.00 8.60
CA GLY A 68 2.28 -7.51 9.35
C GLY A 68 2.10 -8.97 9.76
N LYS A 69 3.20 -9.75 9.72
CA LYS A 69 3.23 -11.09 10.30
C LYS A 69 3.53 -11.00 11.79
N GLU A 70 2.85 -11.82 12.57
CA GLU A 70 3.24 -12.02 13.96
C GLU A 70 4.68 -12.50 14.03
N GLU A 71 5.47 -11.85 14.85
CA GLU A 71 6.86 -12.21 15.13
C GLU A 71 7.12 -12.23 16.63
N LEU A 72 8.12 -13.00 17.03
CA LEU A 72 8.65 -12.98 18.37
C LEU A 72 9.94 -12.19 18.37
N GLN A 73 9.93 -11.07 19.08
CA GLN A 73 11.10 -10.21 19.23
C GLN A 73 11.89 -10.64 20.46
N LEU A 74 13.18 -10.91 20.26
CA LEU A 74 14.09 -11.26 21.33
C LEU A 74 14.84 -10.01 21.78
N VAL A 75 14.64 -9.64 23.06
CA VAL A 75 15.36 -8.53 23.70
C VAL A 75 16.37 -9.10 24.67
N LEU A 76 17.67 -8.96 24.36
CA LEU A 76 18.74 -9.46 25.22
C LEU A 76 18.80 -8.71 26.54
N LYS A 77 18.88 -9.47 27.63
CA LYS A 77 19.15 -8.95 28.97
C LYS A 77 20.64 -8.59 29.13
N PRO A 78 20.99 -7.65 30.03
CA PRO A 78 22.39 -7.33 30.28
C PRO A 78 23.24 -8.53 30.69
N GLU A 79 22.65 -9.50 31.38
CA GLU A 79 23.27 -10.74 31.86
C GLU A 79 23.79 -11.61 30.71
N ALA A 80 23.09 -11.61 29.57
CA ALA A 80 23.50 -12.36 28.40
C ALA A 80 24.88 -11.93 27.88
N ARG A 81 25.19 -10.64 27.94
CA ARG A 81 26.48 -10.09 27.54
C ARG A 81 27.62 -10.53 28.44
N LEU A 82 27.34 -10.65 29.74
CA LEU A 82 28.31 -11.16 30.72
C LEU A 82 28.66 -12.63 30.46
N LEU A 83 27.72 -13.38 29.88
CA LEU A 83 27.89 -14.77 29.47
C LEU A 83 28.50 -14.92 28.08
N GLY A 84 28.89 -13.83 27.44
CA GLY A 84 29.46 -13.82 26.08
C GLY A 84 28.46 -14.08 24.97
N LEU A 85 27.14 -13.97 25.24
CA LEU A 85 26.10 -14.14 24.25
C LEU A 85 25.80 -12.81 23.55
N ASP A 86 25.65 -12.87 22.23
CA ASP A 86 25.14 -11.80 21.40
C ASP A 86 23.74 -12.15 20.83
N LEU A 87 23.05 -11.17 20.29
CA LEU A 87 21.70 -11.36 19.74
C LEU A 87 21.71 -12.38 18.60
N ASN A 88 22.72 -12.38 17.74
CA ASN A 88 22.80 -13.31 16.62
C ASN A 88 22.95 -14.76 17.10
N SER A 89 23.77 -15.00 18.11
CA SER A 89 23.97 -16.32 18.69
C SER A 89 22.66 -16.85 19.29
N VAL A 90 21.98 -16.05 20.12
CA VAL A 90 20.71 -16.44 20.76
C VAL A 90 19.62 -16.65 19.72
N SER A 91 19.41 -15.69 18.82
CA SER A 91 18.35 -15.78 17.80
C SER A 91 18.57 -16.94 16.82
N SER A 92 19.82 -17.26 16.50
CA SER A 92 20.14 -18.41 15.65
C SER A 92 19.77 -19.73 16.33
N GLN A 93 20.05 -19.87 17.63
CA GLN A 93 19.68 -21.08 18.38
C GLN A 93 18.15 -21.21 18.53
N VAL A 94 17.45 -20.11 18.84
CA VAL A 94 15.99 -20.09 18.90
C VAL A 94 15.38 -20.45 17.52
N ARG A 95 15.87 -19.85 16.44
CA ARG A 95 15.42 -20.16 15.08
C ARG A 95 15.64 -21.63 14.71
N GLN A 96 16.80 -22.18 15.05
CA GLN A 96 17.13 -23.60 14.77
C GLN A 96 16.19 -24.54 15.56
N ALA A 97 15.87 -24.20 16.81
CA ALA A 97 14.98 -25.01 17.63
C ALA A 97 13.53 -24.97 17.12
N VAL A 98 13.01 -23.80 16.78
CA VAL A 98 11.61 -23.59 16.38
C VAL A 98 11.37 -23.92 14.92
N PHE A 99 12.14 -23.31 14.03
CA PHE A 99 11.98 -23.48 12.58
C PHE A 99 12.67 -24.71 12.07
N GLY A 100 13.85 -25.01 12.60
CA GLY A 100 14.69 -26.13 12.24
C GLY A 100 16.01 -25.72 11.58
N PHE A 101 16.95 -26.63 11.67
CA PHE A 101 18.24 -26.57 11.01
C PHE A 101 18.32 -27.63 9.90
N GLU A 102 18.63 -27.26 8.69
CA GLU A 102 18.83 -28.17 7.58
C GLU A 102 20.24 -28.79 7.71
N VAL A 103 20.26 -30.08 8.10
CA VAL A 103 21.50 -30.81 8.30
C VAL A 103 22.07 -31.33 6.98
N GLN A 104 21.19 -31.80 6.11
CA GLN A 104 21.56 -32.42 4.84
C GLN A 104 20.45 -32.27 3.80
N ARG A 105 20.87 -32.17 2.56
CA ARG A 105 20.00 -32.17 1.39
C ARG A 105 20.43 -33.29 0.46
N ILE A 106 19.51 -34.19 0.15
CA ILE A 106 19.78 -35.40 -0.61
C ILE A 106 18.89 -35.40 -1.86
N GLN A 107 19.50 -35.54 -3.02
CA GLN A 107 18.76 -35.77 -4.27
C GLN A 107 18.41 -37.25 -4.39
N ARG A 108 17.13 -37.56 -4.48
CA ARG A 108 16.60 -38.89 -4.76
C ARG A 108 15.82 -38.91 -6.08
N GLY A 109 16.48 -39.26 -7.15
CA GLY A 109 15.90 -39.20 -8.47
C GLY A 109 15.55 -37.79 -8.88
N ARG A 110 14.25 -37.47 -9.02
CA ARG A 110 13.70 -36.13 -9.33
C ARG A 110 13.35 -35.31 -8.11
N GLU A 111 13.38 -35.88 -6.93
CA GLU A 111 12.95 -35.25 -5.68
C GLU A 111 14.15 -34.82 -4.83
N GLU A 112 14.06 -33.63 -4.26
CA GLU A 112 15.02 -33.10 -3.30
C GLU A 112 14.49 -33.32 -1.88
N VAL A 113 15.17 -34.18 -1.12
CA VAL A 113 14.82 -34.51 0.27
C VAL A 113 15.68 -33.67 1.20
N ARG A 114 15.03 -32.86 2.07
CA ARG A 114 15.71 -32.04 3.10
C ARG A 114 15.60 -32.75 4.45
N VAL A 115 16.74 -32.95 5.07
CA VAL A 115 16.80 -33.50 6.44
C VAL A 115 16.85 -32.30 7.41
N MET A 116 15.77 -32.13 8.16
CA MET A 116 15.61 -31.02 9.10
C MET A 116 15.63 -31.53 10.53
N VAL A 117 16.41 -30.89 11.41
CA VAL A 117 16.40 -31.12 12.86
C VAL A 117 15.76 -29.92 13.55
N ARG A 118 14.74 -30.18 14.37
CA ARG A 118 14.02 -29.16 15.11
C ARG A 118 13.38 -29.76 16.35
N TYR A 119 12.93 -28.92 17.28
CA TYR A 119 12.19 -29.39 18.44
C TYR A 119 10.85 -30.01 18.04
N PRO A 120 10.32 -30.97 18.83
CA PRO A 120 9.01 -31.53 18.60
C PRO A 120 7.94 -30.44 18.65
N ILE A 121 6.77 -30.73 18.06
CA ILE A 121 5.74 -29.72 17.87
C ILE A 121 5.22 -29.17 19.22
N GLU A 122 5.12 -30.03 20.22
CA GLU A 122 4.66 -29.71 21.57
C GLU A 122 5.57 -28.67 22.25
N ALA A 123 6.89 -28.74 22.00
CA ALA A 123 7.89 -27.85 22.60
C ALA A 123 8.02 -26.49 21.89
N ARG A 124 7.22 -26.21 20.82
CA ARG A 124 7.28 -24.96 20.06
C ARG A 124 5.90 -24.35 19.77
N GLN A 125 4.87 -24.79 20.49
CA GLN A 125 3.49 -24.30 20.32
C GLN A 125 3.15 -23.12 21.24
N SER A 126 3.90 -22.92 22.33
CA SER A 126 3.65 -21.83 23.25
C SER A 126 4.90 -21.01 23.55
N ILE A 127 4.69 -19.74 23.90
CA ILE A 127 5.78 -18.82 24.29
C ILE A 127 6.43 -19.29 25.59
N GLU A 128 5.65 -19.79 26.55
CA GLU A 128 6.16 -20.29 27.83
C GLU A 128 7.13 -21.47 27.64
N THR A 129 6.82 -22.37 26.70
CA THR A 129 7.69 -23.50 26.38
C THR A 129 8.98 -22.99 25.69
N LEU A 130 8.87 -21.97 24.87
CA LEU A 130 10.00 -21.33 24.22
C LEU A 130 10.93 -20.65 25.22
N GLU A 131 10.39 -19.94 26.21
CA GLU A 131 11.18 -19.28 27.26
C GLU A 131 11.98 -20.27 28.09
N GLN A 132 11.48 -21.49 28.28
CA GLN A 132 12.16 -22.57 29.01
C GLN A 132 13.23 -23.30 28.19
N MET A 133 13.33 -23.02 26.89
CA MET A 133 14.35 -23.66 26.05
C MET A 133 15.74 -23.29 26.54
N THR A 134 16.69 -24.23 26.38
CA THR A 134 18.09 -24.01 26.77
C THR A 134 18.90 -23.38 25.64
N ILE A 135 19.67 -22.34 25.99
CA ILE A 135 20.62 -21.67 25.12
C ILE A 135 22.03 -22.11 25.50
N ARG A 136 22.80 -22.57 24.55
CA ARG A 136 24.18 -23.01 24.75
C ARG A 136 25.11 -21.79 24.78
N ILE A 137 25.91 -21.71 25.86
CA ILE A 137 26.94 -20.68 26.06
C ILE A 137 28.30 -21.21 25.62
N GLY A 138 28.55 -22.47 25.89
CA GLY A 138 29.84 -23.15 25.64
C GLY A 138 29.65 -24.65 25.43
N PRO A 139 30.74 -25.41 25.31
CA PRO A 139 30.69 -26.85 25.00
C PRO A 139 29.79 -27.67 25.95
N ASN A 140 29.74 -27.32 27.22
CA ASN A 140 28.97 -28.04 28.25
C ASN A 140 28.20 -27.11 29.19
N GLN A 141 27.91 -25.88 28.73
CA GLN A 141 27.21 -24.88 29.55
C GLN A 141 25.95 -24.42 28.80
N GLU A 142 24.84 -24.50 29.48
CA GLU A 142 23.53 -24.12 28.97
C GLU A 142 22.81 -23.27 30.00
N VAL A 143 21.99 -22.29 29.54
CA VAL A 143 21.12 -21.47 30.37
C VAL A 143 19.72 -21.45 29.74
N ALA A 144 18.69 -21.23 30.54
CA ALA A 144 17.36 -21.05 30.01
C ALA A 144 17.23 -19.73 29.26
N LEU A 145 16.46 -19.69 28.17
CA LEU A 145 16.27 -18.47 27.35
C LEU A 145 15.77 -17.29 28.18
N TRP A 146 14.81 -17.51 29.10
CA TRP A 146 14.28 -16.44 29.95
C TRP A 146 15.31 -15.75 30.83
N GLN A 147 16.46 -16.38 31.12
CA GLN A 147 17.54 -15.77 31.90
C GLN A 147 18.35 -14.77 31.05
N VAL A 148 18.39 -14.95 29.75
CA VAL A 148 19.27 -14.19 28.84
C VAL A 148 18.52 -13.29 27.86
N ALA A 149 17.22 -13.54 27.62
CA ALA A 149 16.39 -12.74 26.73
C ALA A 149 14.94 -12.71 27.20
N ASP A 150 14.25 -11.61 26.91
CA ASP A 150 12.81 -11.50 26.96
C ASP A 150 12.24 -11.79 25.56
N VAL A 151 11.13 -12.53 25.51
CA VAL A 151 10.41 -12.87 24.30
C VAL A 151 9.15 -12.01 24.23
N LEU A 152 9.13 -11.02 23.34
CA LEU A 152 8.00 -10.11 23.21
C LEU A 152 7.25 -10.42 21.90
N PRO A 153 5.91 -10.56 21.95
CA PRO A 153 5.12 -10.63 20.73
C PRO A 153 5.18 -9.26 20.04
N GLY A 154 5.36 -9.29 18.75
CA GLY A 154 5.41 -8.10 17.91
C GLY A 154 4.80 -8.38 16.54
N VAL A 155 4.66 -7.35 15.74
CA VAL A 155 4.22 -7.44 14.35
C VAL A 155 5.31 -6.85 13.46
N SER A 156 5.74 -7.60 12.48
CA SER A 156 6.71 -7.16 11.48
C SER A 156 6.03 -6.84 10.17
N PRO A 157 6.19 -5.64 9.64
CA PRO A 157 5.59 -5.31 8.35
C PRO A 157 6.15 -6.22 7.25
N ASN A 158 5.27 -6.80 6.43
CA ASN A 158 5.66 -7.65 5.30
C ASN A 158 6.52 -6.91 4.28
N THR A 159 6.21 -5.64 4.07
CA THR A 159 6.88 -4.78 3.09
C THR A 159 7.20 -3.44 3.71
N ILE A 160 8.39 -2.95 3.47
CA ILE A 160 8.80 -1.58 3.83
C ILE A 160 8.93 -0.80 2.53
N LEU A 161 7.94 0.04 2.25
CA LEU A 161 7.97 0.93 1.09
C LEU A 161 8.80 2.17 1.40
N ARG A 162 9.67 2.56 0.46
CA ARG A 162 10.39 3.82 0.50
C ARG A 162 10.26 4.54 -0.83
N ILE A 163 9.79 5.78 -0.76
CA ILE A 163 9.70 6.69 -1.90
C ILE A 163 10.57 7.90 -1.57
N ASP A 164 11.42 8.32 -2.48
CA ASP A 164 12.36 9.44 -2.29
C ASP A 164 13.26 9.28 -1.04
N ARG A 165 13.68 8.04 -0.74
CA ARG A 165 14.49 7.65 0.43
C ARG A 165 13.77 7.79 1.79
N GLN A 166 12.54 8.22 1.83
CA GLN A 166 11.72 8.29 3.03
C GLN A 166 10.85 7.05 3.16
N ARG A 167 10.64 6.60 4.39
CA ARG A 167 9.66 5.53 4.64
C ARG A 167 8.27 6.04 4.30
N THR A 168 7.56 5.26 3.52
CA THR A 168 6.22 5.58 3.05
C THR A 168 5.22 4.56 3.60
N LEU A 169 4.12 5.08 4.13
CA LEU A 169 2.97 4.32 4.56
C LEU A 169 1.81 4.72 3.68
N SER A 170 1.18 3.76 3.03
CA SER A 170 -0.02 3.98 2.23
C SER A 170 -1.27 3.65 3.04
N VAL A 171 -2.24 4.55 3.05
CA VAL A 171 -3.59 4.33 3.58
C VAL A 171 -4.54 4.32 2.40
N THR A 172 -5.19 3.19 2.19
CA THR A 172 -6.10 2.96 1.07
C THR A 172 -7.53 2.79 1.56
N ALA A 173 -8.48 3.17 0.71
CA ALA A 173 -9.89 2.90 0.95
C ALA A 173 -10.65 2.79 -0.37
N ASP A 174 -11.72 2.00 -0.35
CA ASP A 174 -12.68 1.94 -1.45
C ASP A 174 -13.81 2.95 -1.27
N PHE A 175 -14.47 3.31 -2.37
CA PHE A 175 -15.51 4.33 -2.37
C PHE A 175 -16.71 3.93 -3.23
N ASP A 176 -17.91 4.04 -2.66
CA ASP A 176 -19.16 3.85 -3.41
C ASP A 176 -19.67 5.18 -3.96
N LYS A 177 -19.49 5.38 -5.27
CA LYS A 177 -19.91 6.58 -6.02
C LYS A 177 -21.43 6.85 -5.95
N LYS A 178 -22.25 5.87 -5.52
CA LYS A 178 -23.70 6.04 -5.37
C LYS A 178 -24.10 6.73 -4.06
N THR A 179 -23.23 6.65 -3.05
CA THR A 179 -23.54 7.10 -1.68
C THR A 179 -22.81 8.37 -1.28
N GLY A 180 -21.84 8.83 -2.10
CA GLY A 180 -21.05 10.03 -1.80
C GLY A 180 -20.45 10.70 -3.02
N ASP A 181 -19.89 11.88 -2.80
CA ASP A 181 -19.12 12.65 -3.78
C ASP A 181 -17.62 12.53 -3.47
N MET A 182 -16.90 11.83 -4.31
CA MET A 182 -15.46 11.61 -4.19
C MET A 182 -14.67 12.92 -4.22
N SER A 183 -15.08 13.88 -5.04
CA SER A 183 -14.38 15.17 -5.18
C SER A 183 -14.45 15.98 -3.88
N LEU A 184 -15.59 15.91 -3.20
CA LEU A 184 -15.77 16.56 -1.91
C LEU A 184 -14.89 15.89 -0.84
N VAL A 185 -14.92 14.57 -0.78
CA VAL A 185 -14.09 13.78 0.16
C VAL A 185 -12.61 14.10 -0.03
N GLN A 186 -12.11 14.08 -1.27
CA GLN A 186 -10.71 14.39 -1.57
C GLN A 186 -10.32 15.81 -1.14
N LYS A 187 -11.17 16.81 -1.42
CA LYS A 187 -10.91 18.20 -1.06
C LYS A 187 -10.87 18.43 0.45
N GLU A 188 -11.84 17.87 1.16
CA GLU A 188 -11.89 17.97 2.61
C GLU A 188 -10.72 17.24 3.26
N LEU A 189 -10.38 16.04 2.76
CA LEU A 189 -9.29 15.23 3.24
C LEU A 189 -7.94 15.92 3.05
N GLN A 190 -7.72 16.53 1.87
CA GLN A 190 -6.52 17.30 1.59
C GLN A 190 -6.38 18.49 2.53
N SER A 191 -7.49 19.21 2.79
CA SER A 191 -7.50 20.34 3.72
C SER A 191 -7.21 19.89 5.15
N TRP A 192 -7.81 18.79 5.57
CA TRP A 192 -7.58 18.19 6.90
C TRP A 192 -6.14 17.75 7.09
N LEU A 193 -5.56 17.04 6.09
CA LEU A 193 -4.16 16.62 6.11
C LEU A 193 -3.22 17.82 6.17
N ALA A 194 -3.45 18.86 5.37
CA ALA A 194 -2.61 20.06 5.38
C ALA A 194 -2.56 20.73 6.76
N ILE A 195 -3.69 20.75 7.49
CA ILE A 195 -3.74 21.28 8.86
C ILE A 195 -3.00 20.34 9.82
N LYS A 196 -3.20 19.03 9.69
CA LYS A 196 -2.57 18.03 10.55
C LYS A 196 -1.05 17.97 10.42
N MET A 197 -0.52 18.13 9.21
CA MET A 197 0.94 18.15 8.98
C MET A 197 1.67 19.23 9.78
N ASN A 198 1.01 20.32 10.13
CA ASN A 198 1.60 21.34 11.00
C ASN A 198 1.95 20.81 12.41
N ALA A 199 1.25 19.79 12.89
CA ALA A 199 1.51 19.15 14.18
C ALA A 199 2.61 18.07 14.12
N TYR A 200 2.99 17.63 12.91
CA TYR A 200 3.97 16.56 12.70
C TYR A 200 5.09 17.02 11.75
N PRO A 201 6.04 17.81 12.26
CA PRO A 201 7.15 18.30 11.44
C PRO A 201 7.96 17.12 10.89
N GLY A 202 8.20 17.11 9.57
CA GLY A 202 8.94 16.03 8.90
C GLY A 202 8.06 14.90 8.34
N VAL A 203 6.74 14.99 8.48
CA VAL A 203 5.79 14.15 7.75
C VAL A 203 5.25 14.93 6.56
N SER A 204 5.22 14.30 5.41
CA SER A 204 4.56 14.81 4.19
C SER A 204 3.53 13.80 3.71
N PHE A 205 2.55 14.28 2.94
CA PHE A 205 1.55 13.43 2.33
C PHE A 205 1.43 13.69 0.84
N GLU A 206 1.03 12.67 0.11
CA GLU A 206 0.71 12.74 -1.31
C GLU A 206 -0.54 11.93 -1.59
N LEU A 207 -1.41 12.45 -2.46
CA LEU A 207 -2.54 11.69 -2.96
C LEU A 207 -2.03 10.83 -4.12
N ALA A 208 -2.15 9.53 -3.98
CA ALA A 208 -1.76 8.51 -4.95
C ALA A 208 -3.00 7.84 -5.58
N GLY A 209 -2.80 6.71 -6.24
CA GLY A 209 -3.88 5.93 -6.84
C GLY A 209 -4.63 6.67 -7.94
N GLU A 210 -5.95 6.43 -8.04
CA GLU A 210 -6.79 6.96 -9.13
C GLU A 210 -6.71 8.50 -9.22
N ALA A 211 -6.58 9.20 -8.10
CA ALA A 211 -6.50 10.67 -8.07
C ALA A 211 -5.23 11.22 -8.72
N ARG A 212 -4.09 10.58 -8.51
CA ARG A 212 -2.81 10.93 -9.15
C ARG A 212 -2.85 10.64 -10.63
N ASP A 213 -3.29 9.44 -11.00
CA ASP A 213 -3.36 9.01 -12.40
C ASP A 213 -4.28 9.93 -13.20
N GLN A 214 -5.41 10.34 -12.61
CA GLN A 214 -6.33 11.28 -13.24
C GLN A 214 -5.71 12.66 -13.44
N LYS A 215 -4.96 13.16 -12.45
CA LYS A 215 -4.28 14.46 -12.54
C LYS A 215 -3.18 14.44 -13.62
N GLU A 216 -2.29 13.45 -13.58
CA GLU A 216 -1.21 13.30 -14.55
C GLU A 216 -1.76 13.12 -15.97
N SER A 217 -2.80 12.32 -16.14
CA SER A 217 -3.46 12.12 -17.42
C SER A 217 -4.12 13.40 -17.95
N SER A 218 -4.80 14.16 -17.08
CA SER A 218 -5.47 15.41 -17.48
C SER A 218 -4.47 16.48 -17.88
N GLU A 219 -3.35 16.62 -17.17
CA GLU A 219 -2.27 17.55 -17.53
C GLU A 219 -1.65 17.15 -18.89
N GLY A 220 -1.39 15.87 -19.10
CA GLY A 220 -0.90 15.34 -20.37
C GLY A 220 -1.84 15.58 -21.54
N LEU A 221 -3.16 15.40 -21.31
CA LEU A 221 -4.19 15.65 -22.34
C LEU A 221 -4.26 17.12 -22.75
N ILE A 222 -4.16 18.06 -21.79
CA ILE A 222 -4.17 19.49 -22.10
C ILE A 222 -2.97 19.87 -22.97
N VAL A 223 -1.77 19.44 -22.58
CA VAL A 223 -0.54 19.70 -23.36
C VAL A 223 -0.64 19.07 -24.74
N GLY A 224 -1.13 17.83 -24.83
CA GLY A 224 -1.36 17.11 -26.08
C GLY A 224 -2.38 17.82 -26.98
N ALA A 225 -3.50 18.29 -26.42
CA ALA A 225 -4.55 19.02 -27.16
C ALA A 225 -4.02 20.34 -27.74
N ILE A 226 -3.20 21.08 -26.99
CA ILE A 226 -2.56 22.31 -27.49
C ILE A 226 -1.60 21.98 -28.63
N ALA A 227 -0.73 20.99 -28.46
CA ALA A 227 0.21 20.57 -29.49
C ALA A 227 -0.49 20.10 -30.77
N LEU A 228 -1.55 19.30 -30.62
CA LEU A 228 -2.38 18.84 -31.73
C LEU A 228 -3.08 20.00 -32.44
N SER A 229 -3.62 20.96 -31.69
CA SER A 229 -4.27 22.14 -32.27
C SER A 229 -3.29 22.97 -33.11
N ILE A 230 -2.06 23.15 -32.65
CA ILE A 230 -1.00 23.83 -33.40
C ILE A 230 -0.67 23.04 -34.68
N LEU A 231 -0.53 21.72 -34.57
CA LEU A 231 -0.25 20.85 -35.71
C LEU A 231 -1.36 20.94 -36.77
N ILE A 232 -2.62 20.84 -36.35
CA ILE A 232 -3.80 20.96 -37.25
C ILE A 232 -3.81 22.33 -37.92
N TYR A 233 -3.53 23.41 -37.16
CA TYR A 233 -3.45 24.74 -37.70
C TYR A 233 -2.39 24.86 -38.82
N VAL A 234 -1.19 24.35 -38.60
CA VAL A 234 -0.10 24.36 -39.60
C VAL A 234 -0.48 23.56 -40.83
N LEU A 235 -1.05 22.34 -40.62
CA LEU A 235 -1.48 21.48 -41.71
C LEU A 235 -2.58 22.13 -42.57
N LEU A 236 -3.47 22.90 -41.97
CA LEU A 236 -4.52 23.62 -42.69
C LEU A 236 -3.98 24.91 -43.35
N ALA A 237 -3.03 25.62 -42.77
CA ALA A 237 -2.48 26.87 -43.31
C ALA A 237 -1.76 26.68 -44.64
N ILE A 238 -1.13 25.50 -44.86
CA ILE A 238 -0.40 25.19 -46.11
C ILE A 238 -1.34 25.12 -47.33
N PRO A 239 -2.40 24.27 -47.34
CA PRO A 239 -3.29 24.17 -48.47
C PRO A 239 -4.15 25.42 -48.69
N PHE A 240 -4.61 26.07 -47.59
CA PHE A 240 -5.42 27.29 -47.68
C PHE A 240 -4.63 28.54 -48.09
N LYS A 241 -3.29 28.51 -47.98
CA LYS A 241 -2.42 29.67 -48.23
C LYS A 241 -2.89 30.95 -47.52
N SER A 242 -3.50 30.78 -46.34
CA SER A 242 -4.12 31.84 -45.55
C SER A 242 -3.97 31.52 -44.06
N TYR A 243 -3.72 32.55 -43.26
CA TYR A 243 -3.62 32.43 -41.81
C TYR A 243 -5.00 32.49 -41.10
N SER A 244 -5.98 33.11 -41.72
CA SER A 244 -7.31 33.29 -41.10
C SER A 244 -8.28 32.09 -41.36
N GLN A 245 -8.19 31.49 -42.53
CA GLN A 245 -9.07 30.38 -42.90
C GLN A 245 -8.95 29.14 -41.96
N PRO A 246 -7.75 28.71 -41.55
CA PRO A 246 -7.60 27.63 -40.59
C PRO A 246 -8.29 27.93 -39.26
N LEU A 247 -8.23 29.16 -38.77
CA LEU A 247 -8.88 29.55 -37.51
C LEU A 247 -10.43 29.42 -37.61
N ILE A 248 -11.00 29.79 -38.74
CA ILE A 248 -12.44 29.64 -38.98
C ILE A 248 -12.83 28.16 -38.95
N VAL A 249 -12.05 27.29 -39.60
CA VAL A 249 -12.32 25.85 -39.62
C VAL A 249 -12.17 25.27 -38.20
N MET A 250 -11.11 25.64 -37.46
CA MET A 250 -10.88 25.17 -36.10
C MET A 250 -11.92 25.69 -35.12
N SER A 251 -12.62 26.78 -35.41
CA SER A 251 -13.70 27.29 -34.55
C SER A 251 -14.88 26.32 -34.41
N VAL A 252 -14.96 25.28 -35.26
CA VAL A 252 -15.96 24.21 -35.15
C VAL A 252 -15.63 23.21 -34.06
N ILE A 253 -14.35 23.05 -33.67
CA ILE A 253 -13.93 22.06 -32.68
C ILE A 253 -14.69 22.21 -31.35
N PRO A 254 -14.86 23.41 -30.74
CA PRO A 254 -15.64 23.55 -29.52
C PRO A 254 -17.09 23.05 -29.62
N PHE A 255 -17.71 23.15 -30.80
CA PHE A 255 -19.08 22.65 -30.99
C PHE A 255 -19.14 21.11 -30.95
N GLY A 256 -18.09 20.42 -31.40
CA GLY A 256 -17.98 18.97 -31.25
C GLY A 256 -17.94 18.55 -29.79
N LEU A 257 -17.20 19.28 -28.97
CA LEU A 257 -17.12 19.05 -27.52
C LEU A 257 -18.46 19.26 -26.83
N VAL A 258 -19.19 20.33 -27.18
CA VAL A 258 -20.58 20.57 -26.68
C VAL A 258 -21.51 19.42 -27.08
N GLY A 259 -21.43 18.96 -28.34
CA GLY A 259 -22.22 17.82 -28.80
C GLY A 259 -21.95 16.53 -28.02
N ALA A 260 -20.69 16.25 -27.71
CA ALA A 260 -20.30 15.09 -26.92
C ALA A 260 -20.82 15.18 -25.47
N VAL A 261 -20.71 16.35 -24.83
CA VAL A 261 -21.27 16.57 -23.47
C VAL A 261 -22.78 16.37 -23.44
N ILE A 262 -23.50 16.94 -24.42
CA ILE A 262 -24.95 16.76 -24.54
C ILE A 262 -25.31 15.30 -24.78
N GLY A 263 -24.55 14.60 -25.64
CA GLY A 263 -24.75 13.17 -25.90
C GLY A 263 -24.60 12.31 -24.64
N HIS A 264 -23.58 12.53 -23.82
CA HIS A 264 -23.39 11.83 -22.55
C HIS A 264 -24.54 12.14 -21.58
N TRP A 265 -24.96 13.40 -21.51
CA TRP A 265 -26.07 13.78 -20.64
C TRP A 265 -27.39 13.10 -21.03
N ILE A 266 -27.71 13.04 -22.32
CA ILE A 266 -28.92 12.36 -22.83
C ILE A 266 -28.87 10.85 -22.54
N MET A 267 -27.69 10.24 -22.67
CA MET A 267 -27.51 8.80 -22.45
C MET A 267 -27.36 8.44 -20.96
N GLY A 268 -27.26 9.42 -20.07
CA GLY A 268 -27.04 9.20 -18.62
C GLY A 268 -25.68 8.57 -18.29
N LEU A 269 -24.67 8.84 -19.12
CA LEU A 269 -23.31 8.34 -18.95
C LEU A 269 -22.45 9.42 -18.32
N ASP A 270 -21.59 9.01 -17.36
CA ASP A 270 -20.60 9.89 -16.77
C ASP A 270 -19.50 10.23 -17.76
N LEU A 271 -19.02 11.49 -17.74
CA LEU A 271 -17.85 11.91 -18.48
C LEU A 271 -16.60 11.34 -17.84
N THR A 272 -15.97 10.39 -18.51
CA THR A 272 -14.72 9.76 -18.06
C THR A 272 -13.54 10.25 -18.88
N LEU A 273 -12.31 10.01 -18.40
CA LEU A 273 -11.09 10.27 -19.18
C LEU A 273 -11.12 9.59 -20.57
N LEU A 274 -11.68 8.38 -20.64
CA LEU A 274 -11.87 7.67 -21.91
C LEU A 274 -12.82 8.41 -22.84
N SER A 275 -13.85 9.06 -22.30
CA SER A 275 -14.77 9.89 -23.10
C SER A 275 -14.04 11.09 -23.71
N PHE A 276 -13.15 11.74 -22.94
CA PHE A 276 -12.33 12.85 -23.46
C PHE A 276 -11.32 12.41 -24.53
N MET A 277 -10.79 11.20 -24.43
CA MET A 277 -9.90 10.66 -25.48
C MET A 277 -10.64 10.32 -26.77
N GLY A 278 -11.95 10.12 -26.72
CA GLY A 278 -12.79 9.81 -27.89
C GLY A 278 -13.38 11.04 -28.58
N ILE A 279 -13.21 12.24 -28.03
CA ILE A 279 -13.67 13.52 -28.56
C ILE A 279 -12.58 14.19 -29.36
#